data_2e747663f3a5816a7ac2c28d39fea102
#
_entry.id   2e747663f3a5816a7ac2c28d39fea102
#
_cell.length_a   1.000
_cell.length_b   1.000
_cell.length_c   1.000
_cell.angle_alpha   90.00
_cell.angle_beta   90.00
_cell.angle_gamma   90.00
#
_symmetry.space_group_name_H-M   'P 1'
#
loop_
_entity.id
_entity.type
_entity.pdbx_description
1 polymer ?
#
loop_
_entity_poly.entity_id
_entity_poly.type
_entity_poly.pdbx_seq_one_letter_code
_entity_poly.pdbx_strand_id
1 'polypeptide(L)'
;MTLENIKLDIDYVRSQFPAFKDPLSKDWSFFENAGGSYVPKNVIDKLTEFMTSTKVQPYAEYPMSKIAGENMDKATHLFAKMINAKSNEILIGGSTSINLYVLSNALKNIINPSDEIIVTNQDHEANISPWRRLEEYGAKIIEWKFNLNDHELKIEDLKKLINTKTKILAVTHCSNIVGSVNNLKQICDIAHQHNVIVIGDGVSYAPHGFPNVKDLGVDFYTFSLYKTYGPHLALLY
;
A
#
# COMPACT_ATOMS: atom_id res chain seq x y z
N MET A 1 -18.58 22.50 -9.01
CA MET A 1 -18.72 22.70 -7.56
C MET A 1 -17.33 22.77 -7.00
N THR A 2 -16.86 23.92 -6.62
CA THR A 2 -15.58 24.10 -5.95
C THR A 2 -15.72 23.60 -4.52
N LEU A 3 -14.77 22.75 -4.07
CA LEU A 3 -14.74 22.13 -2.73
C LEU A 3 -14.55 23.13 -1.56
N GLU A 4 -14.47 24.42 -1.86
CA GLU A 4 -14.10 25.48 -0.91
C GLU A 4 -15.13 25.80 0.21
N ASN A 5 -16.31 25.14 0.22
CA ASN A 5 -17.36 25.43 1.21
C ASN A 5 -18.03 24.19 1.85
N ILE A 6 -17.44 23.01 1.75
CA ILE A 6 -17.97 21.84 2.46
C ILE A 6 -17.42 21.85 3.88
N LYS A 7 -18.20 22.38 4.83
CA LYS A 7 -17.88 22.23 6.26
C LYS A 7 -18.08 20.75 6.65
N LEU A 8 -16.99 20.10 7.03
CA LEU A 8 -17.04 18.72 7.53
C LEU A 8 -17.86 18.68 8.82
N ASP A 9 -18.93 17.86 8.85
CA ASP A 9 -19.68 17.56 10.06
C ASP A 9 -18.88 16.59 10.93
N ILE A 10 -18.09 17.13 11.84
CA ILE A 10 -17.20 16.38 12.73
C ILE A 10 -17.98 15.45 13.65
N ASP A 11 -19.15 15.88 14.16
CA ASP A 11 -19.96 15.08 15.07
C ASP A 11 -20.53 13.85 14.35
N TYR A 12 -21.04 14.06 13.13
CA TYR A 12 -21.47 12.98 12.28
C TYR A 12 -20.34 12.00 12.00
N VAL A 13 -19.17 12.49 11.54
CA VAL A 13 -18.02 11.64 11.25
C VAL A 13 -17.59 10.84 12.47
N ARG A 14 -17.43 11.48 13.62
CA ARG A 14 -17.06 10.79 14.87
C ARG A 14 -18.09 9.77 15.30
N SER A 15 -19.37 10.03 15.08
CA SER A 15 -20.46 9.11 15.42
C SER A 15 -20.38 7.78 14.65
N GLN A 16 -19.73 7.75 13.48
CA GLN A 16 -19.54 6.57 12.65
C GLN A 16 -18.50 5.59 13.22
N PHE A 17 -17.68 6.02 14.18
CA PHE A 17 -16.62 5.21 14.77
C PHE A 17 -16.99 4.81 16.21
N PRO A 18 -17.38 3.52 16.44
CA PRO A 18 -17.78 3.06 17.79
C PRO A 18 -16.69 3.24 18.85
N ALA A 19 -15.42 3.19 18.47
CA ALA A 19 -14.29 3.37 19.37
C ALA A 19 -14.35 4.71 20.13
N PHE A 20 -14.88 5.79 19.56
CA PHE A 20 -15.01 7.09 20.23
C PHE A 20 -16.13 7.14 21.30
N LYS A 21 -16.96 6.09 21.38
CA LYS A 21 -17.98 5.93 22.43
C LYS A 21 -17.47 5.07 23.60
N ASP A 22 -16.32 4.40 23.43
CA ASP A 22 -15.74 3.58 24.49
C ASP A 22 -15.22 4.45 25.63
N PRO A 23 -15.54 4.13 26.89
CA PRO A 23 -15.08 4.89 28.06
C PRO A 23 -13.55 5.04 28.15
N LEU A 24 -12.79 4.06 27.63
CA LEU A 24 -11.33 4.10 27.63
C LEU A 24 -10.74 5.10 26.64
N SER A 25 -11.49 5.43 25.57
CA SER A 25 -10.99 6.30 24.50
C SER A 25 -11.58 7.71 24.51
N LYS A 26 -12.68 7.96 25.29
CA LYS A 26 -13.44 9.21 25.19
C LYS A 26 -12.65 10.46 25.56
N ASP A 27 -11.69 10.32 26.48
CA ASP A 27 -10.87 11.42 27.01
C ASP A 27 -9.50 11.52 26.29
N TRP A 28 -9.28 10.71 25.25
CA TRP A 28 -8.04 10.67 24.48
C TRP A 28 -8.21 11.26 23.09
N SER A 29 -7.19 12.00 22.64
CA SER A 29 -7.04 12.41 21.23
C SER A 29 -6.18 11.41 20.51
N PHE A 30 -6.74 10.76 19.49
CA PHE A 30 -6.05 9.73 18.72
C PHE A 30 -5.31 10.36 17.52
N PHE A 31 -3.97 10.30 17.54
CA PHE A 31 -3.09 10.83 16.50
C PHE A 31 -2.15 9.77 15.90
N GLU A 32 -2.37 8.48 16.19
CA GLU A 32 -1.48 7.41 15.75
C GLU A 32 -2.04 6.62 14.55
N ASN A 33 -2.59 7.32 13.55
CA ASN A 33 -3.07 6.67 12.33
C ASN A 33 -1.93 6.01 11.51
N ALA A 34 -0.68 6.40 11.74
CA ALA A 34 0.48 5.73 11.15
C ALA A 34 0.61 4.26 11.58
N GLY A 35 0.13 3.91 12.77
CA GLY A 35 0.04 2.52 13.26
C GLY A 35 -1.20 1.78 12.80
N GLY A 36 -2.29 2.50 12.52
CA GLY A 36 -3.58 1.97 12.09
C GLY A 36 -4.71 2.94 12.37
N SER A 37 -5.85 2.79 11.71
CA SER A 37 -7.04 3.62 11.93
C SER A 37 -8.11 2.86 12.72
N TYR A 38 -8.96 3.56 13.46
CA TYR A 38 -10.19 2.99 13.95
C TYR A 38 -11.10 2.57 12.79
N VAL A 39 -11.95 1.58 13.01
CA VAL A 39 -12.85 1.01 12.01
C VAL A 39 -14.24 1.59 12.17
N PRO A 40 -14.87 2.12 11.11
CA PRO A 40 -16.22 2.64 11.18
C PRO A 40 -17.26 1.51 11.29
N LYS A 41 -18.42 1.85 11.86
CA LYS A 41 -19.50 0.89 12.16
C LYS A 41 -19.94 0.08 10.93
N ASN A 42 -20.07 0.69 9.78
CA ASN A 42 -20.49 0.00 8.56
C ASN A 42 -19.53 -1.11 8.12
N VAL A 43 -18.23 -0.95 8.35
CA VAL A 43 -17.22 -2.01 8.08
C VAL A 43 -17.34 -3.13 9.11
N ILE A 44 -17.54 -2.79 10.40
CA ILE A 44 -17.77 -3.77 11.47
C ILE A 44 -19.02 -4.60 11.18
N ASP A 45 -20.13 -3.94 10.82
CA ASP A 45 -21.39 -4.60 10.48
C ASP A 45 -21.21 -5.55 9.29
N LYS A 46 -20.46 -5.13 8.26
CA LYS A 46 -20.19 -5.97 7.08
C LYS A 46 -19.33 -7.19 7.40
N LEU A 47 -18.34 -7.04 8.27
CA LEU A 47 -17.55 -8.17 8.77
C LEU A 47 -18.39 -9.13 9.59
N THR A 48 -19.29 -8.60 10.45
CA THR A 48 -20.21 -9.42 11.24
C THR A 48 -21.17 -10.19 10.33
N GLU A 49 -21.76 -9.54 9.33
CA GLU A 49 -22.62 -10.19 8.32
C GLU A 49 -21.86 -11.32 7.61
N PHE A 50 -20.62 -11.06 7.16
CA PHE A 50 -19.79 -12.08 6.53
C PHE A 50 -19.56 -13.28 7.46
N MET A 51 -19.14 -13.03 8.71
CA MET A 51 -18.81 -14.08 9.67
C MET A 51 -20.02 -14.93 10.06
N THR A 52 -21.22 -14.34 10.09
CA THR A 52 -22.46 -15.02 10.52
C THR A 52 -23.23 -15.68 9.38
N SER A 53 -23.07 -15.21 8.14
CA SER A 53 -23.95 -15.62 7.04
C SER A 53 -23.24 -16.24 5.84
N THR A 54 -22.06 -15.72 5.45
CA THR A 54 -21.42 -16.10 4.16
C THR A 54 -19.97 -16.56 4.31
N LYS A 55 -19.52 -16.85 5.53
CA LYS A 55 -18.17 -17.40 5.77
C LYS A 55 -18.13 -18.88 5.40
N VAL A 56 -18.12 -19.15 4.12
CA VAL A 56 -18.03 -20.48 3.52
C VAL A 56 -17.05 -20.45 2.35
N GLN A 57 -16.66 -21.61 1.83
CA GLN A 57 -15.88 -21.66 0.60
C GLN A 57 -16.65 -20.97 -0.53
N PRO A 58 -16.08 -19.95 -1.21
CA PRO A 58 -16.74 -19.25 -2.31
C PRO A 58 -16.78 -20.09 -3.59
N TYR A 59 -17.63 -19.69 -4.53
CA TYR A 59 -17.76 -20.22 -5.90
C TYR A 59 -18.29 -21.65 -6.03
N ALA A 60 -18.97 -22.19 -5.02
CA ALA A 60 -19.77 -23.42 -5.16
C ALA A 60 -21.24 -23.09 -5.49
N GLU A 61 -22.01 -24.12 -5.89
CA GLU A 61 -23.36 -23.96 -6.43
C GLU A 61 -24.42 -23.54 -5.41
N TYR A 62 -24.21 -23.77 -4.10
CA TYR A 62 -25.21 -23.40 -3.09
C TYR A 62 -25.23 -21.89 -2.79
N PRO A 63 -26.39 -21.33 -2.36
CA PRO A 63 -26.60 -19.88 -2.32
C PRO A 63 -25.55 -19.07 -1.54
N MET A 64 -25.17 -19.53 -0.35
CA MET A 64 -24.22 -18.80 0.51
C MET A 64 -22.83 -18.71 -0.12
N SER A 65 -22.38 -19.78 -0.77
CA SER A 65 -21.10 -19.84 -1.46
C SER A 65 -21.08 -18.93 -2.70
N LYS A 66 -22.18 -18.90 -3.45
CA LYS A 66 -22.33 -18.02 -4.60
C LYS A 66 -22.25 -16.55 -4.19
N ILE A 67 -23.01 -16.16 -3.14
CA ILE A 67 -22.98 -14.79 -2.59
C ILE A 67 -21.55 -14.43 -2.09
N ALA A 68 -20.85 -15.36 -1.44
CA ALA A 68 -19.49 -15.14 -0.99
C ALA A 68 -18.54 -14.84 -2.16
N GLY A 69 -18.61 -15.62 -3.25
CA GLY A 69 -17.83 -15.39 -4.48
C GLY A 69 -18.16 -14.06 -5.14
N GLU A 70 -19.43 -13.76 -5.34
CA GLU A 70 -19.88 -12.48 -5.91
C GLU A 70 -19.41 -11.26 -5.09
N ASN A 71 -19.39 -11.36 -3.76
CA ASN A 71 -18.87 -10.30 -2.89
C ASN A 71 -17.35 -10.11 -3.03
N MET A 72 -16.59 -11.19 -3.19
CA MET A 72 -15.14 -11.12 -3.44
C MET A 72 -14.86 -10.45 -4.79
N ASP A 73 -15.55 -10.85 -5.85
CA ASP A 73 -15.39 -10.26 -7.18
C ASP A 73 -15.76 -8.78 -7.17
N LYS A 74 -16.85 -8.42 -6.50
CA LYS A 74 -17.29 -7.04 -6.34
C LYS A 74 -16.24 -6.19 -5.59
N ALA A 75 -15.68 -6.72 -4.51
CA ALA A 75 -14.64 -6.01 -3.75
C ALA A 75 -13.39 -5.77 -4.62
N THR A 76 -12.92 -6.80 -5.33
CA THR A 76 -11.78 -6.69 -6.26
C THR A 76 -12.06 -5.67 -7.35
N HIS A 77 -13.25 -5.71 -7.97
CA HIS A 77 -13.63 -4.74 -9.00
C HIS A 77 -13.67 -3.30 -8.47
N LEU A 78 -14.22 -3.07 -7.27
CA LEU A 78 -14.29 -1.75 -6.67
C LEU A 78 -12.89 -1.19 -6.37
N PHE A 79 -11.98 -1.98 -5.78
CA PHE A 79 -10.62 -1.55 -5.54
C PHE A 79 -9.86 -1.26 -6.83
N ALA A 80 -10.01 -2.12 -7.85
CA ALA A 80 -9.42 -1.87 -9.16
C ALA A 80 -9.85 -0.52 -9.73
N LYS A 81 -11.16 -0.24 -9.70
CA LYS A 81 -11.71 1.05 -10.16
C LYS A 81 -11.18 2.23 -9.35
N MET A 82 -11.05 2.09 -8.02
CA MET A 82 -10.60 3.18 -7.14
C MET A 82 -9.17 3.62 -7.41
N ILE A 83 -8.31 2.70 -7.86
CA ILE A 83 -6.90 2.99 -8.17
C ILE A 83 -6.59 3.05 -9.68
N ASN A 84 -7.64 3.04 -10.53
CA ASN A 84 -7.53 3.02 -11.99
C ASN A 84 -6.76 1.80 -12.54
N ALA A 85 -7.04 0.62 -12.00
CA ALA A 85 -6.49 -0.67 -12.43
C ALA A 85 -7.58 -1.58 -13.03
N LYS A 86 -7.18 -2.73 -13.57
CA LYS A 86 -8.09 -3.83 -13.95
C LYS A 86 -8.22 -4.81 -12.79
N SER A 87 -9.35 -5.52 -12.71
CA SER A 87 -9.59 -6.49 -11.63
C SER A 87 -8.53 -7.62 -11.59
N ASN A 88 -8.02 -8.03 -12.73
CA ASN A 88 -6.96 -9.05 -12.83
C ASN A 88 -5.55 -8.52 -12.52
N GLU A 89 -5.41 -7.22 -12.25
CA GLU A 89 -4.17 -6.58 -11.78
C GLU A 89 -4.16 -6.41 -10.24
N ILE A 90 -5.19 -6.89 -9.53
CA ILE A 90 -5.36 -6.68 -8.09
C ILE A 90 -5.25 -8.01 -7.35
N LEU A 91 -4.47 -8.00 -6.27
CA LEU A 91 -4.43 -9.06 -5.27
C LEU A 91 -4.75 -8.47 -3.90
N ILE A 92 -5.67 -9.12 -3.17
CA ILE A 92 -5.96 -8.79 -1.76
C ILE A 92 -5.33 -9.88 -0.91
N GLY A 93 -4.33 -9.52 -0.11
CA GLY A 93 -3.59 -10.42 0.76
C GLY A 93 -3.70 -10.07 2.24
N GLY A 94 -3.06 -10.86 3.08
CA GLY A 94 -3.17 -10.76 4.55
C GLY A 94 -2.53 -9.50 5.14
N SER A 95 -1.46 -8.98 4.52
CA SER A 95 -0.82 -7.72 4.91
C SER A 95 0.13 -7.24 3.82
N THR A 96 0.50 -5.95 3.85
CA THR A 96 1.53 -5.40 2.97
C THR A 96 2.85 -6.15 3.10
N SER A 97 3.28 -6.47 4.31
CA SER A 97 4.52 -7.22 4.55
C SER A 97 4.51 -8.59 3.89
N ILE A 98 3.40 -9.33 4.01
CA ILE A 98 3.25 -10.64 3.34
C ILE A 98 3.22 -10.47 1.81
N ASN A 99 2.48 -9.49 1.30
CA ASN A 99 2.39 -9.23 -0.13
C ASN A 99 3.77 -8.90 -0.72
N LEU A 100 4.56 -8.04 -0.08
CA LEU A 100 5.91 -7.69 -0.52
C LEU A 100 6.89 -8.86 -0.40
N TYR A 101 6.78 -9.66 0.66
CA TYR A 101 7.57 -10.88 0.81
C TYR A 101 7.29 -11.88 -0.32
N VAL A 102 6.02 -12.12 -0.63
CA VAL A 102 5.63 -13.01 -1.75
C VAL A 102 6.09 -12.43 -3.08
N LEU A 103 5.93 -11.12 -3.30
CA LEU A 103 6.36 -10.44 -4.51
C LEU A 103 7.89 -10.56 -4.69
N SER A 104 8.68 -10.33 -3.64
CA SER A 104 10.14 -10.45 -3.73
C SER A 104 10.58 -11.88 -4.09
N ASN A 105 9.89 -12.89 -3.55
CA ASN A 105 10.15 -14.29 -3.93
C ASN A 105 9.71 -14.60 -5.37
N ALA A 106 8.65 -14.00 -5.88
CA ALA A 106 8.24 -14.15 -7.26
C ALA A 106 9.24 -13.51 -8.24
N LEU A 107 9.79 -12.36 -7.87
CA LEU A 107 10.76 -11.62 -8.70
C LEU A 107 12.20 -12.11 -8.57
N LYS A 108 12.53 -12.96 -7.59
CA LYS A 108 13.91 -13.43 -7.39
C LYS A 108 14.54 -14.07 -8.63
N ASN A 109 13.73 -14.72 -9.48
CA ASN A 109 14.23 -15.44 -10.66
C ASN A 109 14.68 -14.51 -11.81
N ILE A 110 14.35 -13.21 -11.74
CA ILE A 110 14.85 -12.21 -12.70
C ILE A 110 16.13 -11.53 -12.23
N ILE A 111 16.58 -11.84 -11.02
CA ILE A 111 17.79 -11.29 -10.42
C ILE A 111 18.98 -12.20 -10.69
N ASN A 112 20.02 -11.64 -11.27
CA ASN A 112 21.29 -12.32 -11.47
C ASN A 112 22.33 -11.87 -10.43
N PRO A 113 23.38 -12.66 -10.17
CA PRO A 113 24.47 -12.21 -9.32
C PRO A 113 25.05 -10.88 -9.78
N SER A 114 25.22 -9.96 -8.84
CA SER A 114 25.66 -8.55 -9.04
C SER A 114 24.64 -7.59 -9.61
N ASP A 115 23.41 -8.00 -9.92
CA ASP A 115 22.31 -7.06 -10.16
C ASP A 115 22.05 -6.22 -8.90
N GLU A 116 21.59 -5.00 -9.08
CA GLU A 116 21.40 -4.04 -8.01
C GLU A 116 19.92 -3.81 -7.73
N ILE A 117 19.58 -3.72 -6.45
CA ILE A 117 18.25 -3.37 -5.95
C ILE A 117 18.40 -2.11 -5.11
N ILE A 118 17.71 -1.06 -5.50
CA ILE A 118 17.67 0.19 -4.74
C ILE A 118 16.53 0.12 -3.73
N VAL A 119 16.85 0.37 -2.46
CA VAL A 119 15.90 0.59 -1.37
C VAL A 119 16.14 1.94 -0.74
N THR A 120 15.21 2.46 0.07
CA THR A 120 15.42 3.74 0.74
C THR A 120 15.50 3.59 2.25
N ASN A 121 16.19 4.49 2.93
CA ASN A 121 16.16 4.59 4.39
C ASN A 121 14.97 5.43 4.91
N GLN A 122 14.06 5.84 4.02
CA GLN A 122 12.82 6.55 4.34
C GLN A 122 11.62 5.60 4.42
N ASP A 123 11.79 4.36 3.94
CA ASP A 123 10.76 3.33 3.89
C ASP A 123 10.51 2.66 5.24
N HIS A 124 9.33 2.05 5.34
CA HIS A 124 9.06 1.05 6.38
C HIS A 124 9.80 -0.26 6.07
N GLU A 125 10.21 -0.98 7.13
CA GLU A 125 10.97 -2.24 6.99
C GLU A 125 10.27 -3.29 6.12
N ALA A 126 8.92 -3.26 6.07
CA ALA A 126 8.14 -4.12 5.19
C ALA A 126 8.49 -3.97 3.70
N ASN A 127 8.94 -2.77 3.27
CA ASN A 127 9.38 -2.50 1.90
C ASN A 127 10.91 -2.47 1.74
N ILE A 128 11.65 -2.89 2.74
CA ILE A 128 13.13 -2.97 2.72
C ILE A 128 13.61 -4.42 2.85
N SER A 129 13.22 -5.10 3.95
CA SER A 129 13.70 -6.45 4.27
C SER A 129 13.47 -7.50 3.19
N PRO A 130 12.31 -7.58 2.52
CA PRO A 130 12.11 -8.59 1.49
C PRO A 130 13.11 -8.47 0.33
N TRP A 131 13.50 -7.25 0.00
CA TRP A 131 14.47 -6.97 -1.08
C TRP A 131 15.90 -7.24 -0.63
N ARG A 132 16.28 -6.86 0.62
CA ARG A 132 17.58 -7.18 1.20
C ARG A 132 17.87 -8.68 1.22
N ARG A 133 16.87 -9.52 1.46
CA ARG A 133 17.03 -10.96 1.42
C ARG A 133 17.50 -11.50 0.07
N LEU A 134 17.32 -10.74 -1.00
CA LEU A 134 17.81 -11.17 -2.33
C LEU A 134 19.35 -11.09 -2.44
N GLU A 135 20.05 -10.55 -1.45
CA GLU A 135 21.51 -10.69 -1.32
C GLU A 135 21.94 -12.17 -1.22
N GLU A 136 21.09 -13.03 -0.64
CA GLU A 136 21.32 -14.48 -0.60
C GLU A 136 21.39 -15.11 -2.00
N TYR A 137 20.84 -14.43 -3.00
CA TYR A 137 20.83 -14.82 -4.41
C TYR A 137 21.85 -14.04 -5.25
N GLY A 138 22.72 -13.26 -4.59
CA GLY A 138 23.81 -12.50 -5.22
C GLY A 138 23.46 -11.09 -5.64
N ALA A 139 22.26 -10.58 -5.34
CA ALA A 139 21.93 -9.17 -5.54
C ALA A 139 22.81 -8.26 -4.67
N LYS A 140 22.99 -7.03 -5.10
CA LYS A 140 23.59 -5.96 -4.29
C LYS A 140 22.52 -4.96 -3.88
N ILE A 141 22.43 -4.66 -2.61
CA ILE A 141 21.49 -3.66 -2.10
C ILE A 141 22.17 -2.30 -2.09
N ILE A 142 21.56 -1.35 -2.76
CA ILE A 142 21.98 0.05 -2.84
C ILE A 142 20.97 0.88 -2.05
N GLU A 143 21.41 1.65 -1.08
CA GLU A 143 20.55 2.48 -0.27
C GLU A 143 20.49 3.91 -0.82
N TRP A 144 19.31 4.33 -1.28
CA TRP A 144 19.01 5.72 -1.60
C TRP A 144 18.60 6.44 -0.31
N LYS A 145 19.49 7.33 0.17
CA LYS A 145 19.34 8.00 1.45
C LYS A 145 18.61 9.34 1.29
N PHE A 146 17.68 9.60 2.21
CA PHE A 146 17.10 10.93 2.30
C PHE A 146 18.11 11.95 2.86
N ASN A 147 17.92 13.22 2.51
CA ASN A 147 18.71 14.32 3.02
C ASN A 147 18.33 14.62 4.48
N LEU A 148 19.32 14.72 5.38
CA LEU A 148 19.09 14.93 6.81
C LEU A 148 18.55 16.32 7.17
N ASN A 149 18.68 17.31 6.28
CA ASN A 149 18.21 18.68 6.56
C ASN A 149 16.71 18.87 6.28
N ASP A 150 16.18 18.19 5.27
CA ASP A 150 14.77 18.35 4.81
C ASP A 150 14.00 17.03 4.78
N HIS A 151 14.65 15.92 5.08
CA HIS A 151 14.11 14.56 5.10
C HIS A 151 13.52 14.10 3.77
N GLU A 152 13.97 14.66 2.64
CA GLU A 152 13.52 14.31 1.30
C GLU A 152 14.50 13.39 0.58
N LEU A 153 13.97 12.49 -0.25
CA LEU A 153 14.72 11.74 -1.24
C LEU A 153 14.99 12.63 -2.45
N LYS A 154 16.26 12.95 -2.70
CA LYS A 154 16.64 13.84 -3.80
C LYS A 154 16.77 13.07 -5.12
N ILE A 155 16.03 13.49 -6.13
CA ILE A 155 16.04 12.88 -7.48
C ILE A 155 17.44 12.86 -8.09
N GLU A 156 18.24 13.89 -7.84
CA GLU A 156 19.61 13.95 -8.36
C GLU A 156 20.52 12.85 -7.75
N ASP A 157 20.20 12.35 -6.56
CA ASP A 157 20.93 11.23 -5.99
C ASP A 157 20.44 9.90 -6.58
N LEU A 158 19.14 9.74 -6.86
CA LEU A 158 18.66 8.59 -7.60
C LEU A 158 19.34 8.47 -8.97
N LYS A 159 19.46 9.56 -9.72
CA LYS A 159 20.15 9.58 -11.04
C LYS A 159 21.61 9.15 -10.97
N LYS A 160 22.29 9.35 -9.84
CA LYS A 160 23.66 8.88 -9.64
C LYS A 160 23.75 7.41 -9.26
N LEU A 161 22.72 6.89 -8.56
CA LEU A 161 22.66 5.51 -8.08
C LEU A 161 22.21 4.54 -9.17
N ILE A 162 21.22 4.95 -9.99
CA ILE A 162 20.65 4.08 -11.01
C ILE A 162 21.62 3.86 -12.17
N ASN A 163 21.78 2.60 -12.58
CA ASN A 163 22.69 2.21 -13.65
C ASN A 163 22.22 0.94 -14.36
N THR A 164 22.99 0.41 -15.30
CA THR A 164 22.64 -0.77 -16.11
C THR A 164 22.46 -2.08 -15.33
N LYS A 165 22.95 -2.14 -14.08
CA LYS A 165 22.80 -3.29 -13.19
C LYS A 165 21.56 -3.18 -12.30
N THR A 166 20.97 -1.99 -12.18
CA THR A 166 19.78 -1.78 -11.37
C THR A 166 18.60 -2.52 -11.98
N LYS A 167 17.91 -3.34 -11.22
CA LYS A 167 16.74 -4.14 -11.65
C LYS A 167 15.46 -3.73 -10.93
N ILE A 168 15.56 -3.39 -9.66
CA ILE A 168 14.41 -3.06 -8.82
C ILE A 168 14.70 -1.78 -8.05
N LEU A 169 13.69 -0.94 -7.94
CA LEU A 169 13.64 0.22 -7.05
C LEU A 169 12.41 0.09 -6.16
N ALA A 170 12.61 -0.14 -4.87
CA ALA A 170 11.55 -0.12 -3.86
C ALA A 170 11.57 1.23 -3.14
N VAL A 171 10.44 1.93 -3.15
CA VAL A 171 10.35 3.30 -2.62
C VAL A 171 8.99 3.57 -2.00
N THR A 172 8.97 4.26 -0.85
CA THR A 172 7.72 4.71 -0.24
C THR A 172 7.11 5.89 -1.00
N HIS A 173 5.79 5.90 -1.14
CA HIS A 173 5.06 7.06 -1.70
C HIS A 173 4.96 8.19 -0.66
N CYS A 174 4.74 7.82 0.61
CA CYS A 174 4.74 8.74 1.75
C CYS A 174 5.40 8.06 2.94
N SER A 175 6.39 8.70 3.54
CA SER A 175 7.07 8.14 4.72
C SER A 175 6.13 8.11 5.94
N ASN A 176 6.07 6.96 6.61
CA ASN A 176 5.31 6.79 7.84
C ASN A 176 5.94 7.50 9.06
N ILE A 177 7.19 7.93 8.95
CA ILE A 177 7.95 8.57 10.05
C ILE A 177 8.00 10.08 9.87
N VAL A 178 8.45 10.56 8.71
CA VAL A 178 8.68 11.99 8.47
C VAL A 178 7.59 12.66 7.64
N GLY A 179 6.65 11.90 7.07
CA GLY A 179 5.51 12.41 6.30
C GLY A 179 5.86 12.98 4.93
N SER A 180 7.11 12.91 4.49
CA SER A 180 7.51 13.35 3.14
C SER A 180 6.82 12.55 2.07
N VAL A 181 6.27 13.22 1.06
CA VAL A 181 5.62 12.62 -0.11
C VAL A 181 6.57 12.63 -1.29
N ASN A 182 6.86 11.46 -1.84
CA ASN A 182 7.76 11.28 -2.96
C ASN A 182 7.02 11.36 -4.29
N ASN A 183 7.59 12.05 -5.28
CA ASN A 183 7.02 12.14 -6.62
C ASN A 183 7.26 10.82 -7.39
N LEU A 184 6.41 9.81 -7.14
CA LEU A 184 6.54 8.50 -7.78
C LEU A 184 6.49 8.58 -9.30
N LYS A 185 5.68 9.48 -9.88
CA LYS A 185 5.64 9.66 -11.33
C LYS A 185 7.03 9.97 -11.90
N GLN A 186 7.71 10.95 -11.33
CA GLN A 186 9.05 11.33 -11.78
C GLN A 186 10.08 10.22 -11.52
N ILE A 187 9.95 9.51 -10.39
CA ILE A 187 10.81 8.38 -10.03
C ILE A 187 10.65 7.25 -11.06
N CYS A 188 9.40 6.90 -11.40
CA CYS A 188 9.10 5.89 -12.40
C CYS A 188 9.64 6.28 -13.79
N ASP A 189 9.45 7.53 -14.20
CA ASP A 189 9.93 8.01 -15.50
C ASP A 189 11.47 7.86 -15.63
N ILE A 190 12.22 8.10 -14.55
CA ILE A 190 13.67 7.89 -14.52
C ILE A 190 14.02 6.40 -14.51
N ALA A 191 13.39 5.62 -13.64
CA ALA A 191 13.65 4.19 -13.49
C ALA A 191 13.39 3.42 -14.79
N HIS A 192 12.30 3.72 -15.47
CA HIS A 192 11.92 3.05 -16.72
C HIS A 192 12.86 3.37 -17.89
N GLN A 193 13.53 4.52 -17.90
CA GLN A 193 14.60 4.80 -18.87
C GLN A 193 15.77 3.80 -18.75
N HIS A 194 15.91 3.13 -17.61
CA HIS A 194 16.92 2.13 -17.32
C HIS A 194 16.35 0.69 -17.24
N ASN A 195 15.08 0.49 -17.63
CA ASN A 195 14.35 -0.79 -17.53
C ASN A 195 14.30 -1.33 -16.08
N VAL A 196 14.18 -0.46 -15.09
CA VAL A 196 14.09 -0.79 -13.67
C VAL A 196 12.63 -0.92 -13.26
N ILE A 197 12.28 -2.00 -12.55
CA ILE A 197 10.96 -2.25 -11.99
C ILE A 197 10.78 -1.39 -10.73
N VAL A 198 9.68 -0.64 -10.65
CA VAL A 198 9.37 0.24 -9.51
C VAL A 198 8.26 -0.35 -8.63
N ILE A 199 8.57 -0.53 -7.35
CA ILE A 199 7.63 -0.98 -6.33
C ILE A 199 7.33 0.18 -5.38
N GLY A 200 6.09 0.68 -5.41
CA GLY A 200 5.62 1.77 -4.57
C GLY A 200 4.95 1.25 -3.29
N ASP A 201 5.45 1.66 -2.12
CA ASP A 201 4.74 1.49 -0.85
C ASP A 201 3.83 2.70 -0.61
N GLY A 202 2.52 2.50 -0.78
CA GLY A 202 1.50 3.52 -0.58
C GLY A 202 0.79 3.44 0.77
N VAL A 203 1.29 2.66 1.72
CA VAL A 203 0.62 2.40 3.01
C VAL A 203 0.29 3.70 3.76
N SER A 204 1.18 4.66 3.78
CA SER A 204 0.96 5.95 4.45
C SER A 204 0.34 7.01 3.53
N TYR A 205 0.31 6.78 2.22
CA TYR A 205 -0.32 7.69 1.25
C TYR A 205 -1.82 7.43 1.05
N ALA A 206 -2.21 6.16 0.91
CA ALA A 206 -3.58 5.77 0.57
C ALA A 206 -4.69 6.32 1.50
N PRO A 207 -4.46 6.54 2.82
CA PRO A 207 -5.44 7.19 3.69
C PRO A 207 -5.81 8.62 3.30
N HIS A 208 -4.95 9.30 2.54
CA HIS A 208 -5.15 10.69 2.10
C HIS A 208 -5.80 10.80 0.72
N GLY A 209 -6.00 9.69 0.05
CA GLY A 209 -6.62 9.56 -1.27
C GLY A 209 -6.03 8.37 -2.03
N PHE A 210 -6.90 7.58 -2.66
CA PHE A 210 -6.42 6.43 -3.43
C PHE A 210 -5.63 6.90 -4.66
N PRO A 211 -4.45 6.30 -4.91
CA PRO A 211 -3.61 6.69 -6.04
C PRO A 211 -4.21 6.24 -7.37
N ASN A 212 -3.96 7.00 -8.44
CA ASN A 212 -4.10 6.48 -9.78
C ASN A 212 -2.80 5.80 -10.19
N VAL A 213 -2.73 4.48 -10.10
CA VAL A 213 -1.49 3.72 -10.32
C VAL A 213 -0.98 3.82 -11.77
N LYS A 214 -1.88 4.05 -12.74
CA LYS A 214 -1.50 4.24 -14.15
C LYS A 214 -0.81 5.59 -14.35
N ASP A 215 -1.31 6.65 -13.70
CA ASP A 215 -0.70 7.99 -13.80
C ASP A 215 0.65 8.03 -13.06
N LEU A 216 0.79 7.28 -11.96
CA LEU A 216 2.06 7.15 -11.26
C LEU A 216 3.10 6.39 -12.07
N GLY A 217 2.68 5.46 -12.90
CA GLY A 217 3.56 4.62 -13.71
C GLY A 217 4.26 3.50 -12.94
N VAL A 218 3.85 3.20 -11.72
CA VAL A 218 4.44 2.11 -10.91
C VAL A 218 4.14 0.74 -11.54
N ASP A 219 5.09 -0.19 -11.42
CA ASP A 219 4.90 -1.57 -11.86
C ASP A 219 4.15 -2.37 -10.81
N PHE A 220 4.42 -2.11 -9.52
CA PHE A 220 3.69 -2.65 -8.38
C PHE A 220 3.41 -1.54 -7.37
N TYR A 221 2.25 -1.63 -6.71
CA TYR A 221 1.88 -0.69 -5.65
C TYR A 221 1.11 -1.42 -4.57
N THR A 222 1.43 -1.14 -3.32
CA THR A 222 0.76 -1.81 -2.20
C THR A 222 0.34 -0.84 -1.11
N PHE A 223 -0.77 -1.14 -0.43
CA PHE A 223 -1.19 -0.42 0.76
C PHE A 223 -2.06 -1.28 1.67
N SER A 224 -2.05 -0.94 2.96
CA SER A 224 -2.80 -1.66 4.01
C SER A 224 -4.20 -1.09 4.16
N LEU A 225 -5.21 -1.96 4.17
CA LEU A 225 -6.60 -1.55 4.36
C LEU A 225 -6.87 -1.09 5.80
N TYR A 226 -6.17 -1.64 6.81
CA TYR A 226 -6.33 -1.24 8.21
C TYR A 226 -5.85 0.19 8.51
N LYS A 227 -5.14 0.85 7.58
CA LYS A 227 -4.81 2.29 7.66
C LYS A 227 -5.80 3.14 6.87
N THR A 228 -6.66 2.52 6.05
CA THR A 228 -7.74 3.15 5.27
C THR A 228 -9.12 2.75 5.80
N TYR A 229 -9.25 2.64 7.11
CA TYR A 229 -10.50 2.32 7.84
C TYR A 229 -11.04 0.91 7.60
N GLY A 230 -10.28 0.01 7.00
CA GLY A 230 -10.66 -1.37 6.67
C GLY A 230 -10.15 -2.40 7.68
N PRO A 231 -10.37 -3.69 7.40
CA PRO A 231 -9.82 -4.80 8.16
C PRO A 231 -8.32 -4.98 7.93
N HIS A 232 -7.69 -5.88 8.71
CA HIS A 232 -6.25 -6.18 8.59
C HIS A 232 -5.97 -7.02 7.34
N LEU A 233 -6.05 -6.38 6.20
CA LEU A 233 -5.76 -6.88 4.86
C LEU A 233 -4.91 -5.84 4.12
N ALA A 234 -4.38 -6.21 2.97
CA ALA A 234 -3.65 -5.30 2.10
C ALA A 234 -3.94 -5.56 0.62
N LEU A 235 -3.88 -4.49 -0.16
CA LEU A 235 -3.96 -4.56 -1.61
C LEU A 235 -2.56 -4.55 -2.20
N LEU A 236 -2.36 -5.34 -3.24
CA LEU A 236 -1.22 -5.29 -4.16
C LEU A 236 -1.74 -5.15 -5.59
N TYR A 237 -1.30 -4.10 -6.24
CA TYR A 237 -1.39 -3.88 -7.68
C TYR A 237 -0.14 -4.43 -8.35
#